data_f51349f083d7c62af80e2a8375265bf3
#
_entry.id   f51349f083d7c62af80e2a8375265bf3
#
_cell.length_a   1.000
_cell.length_b   1.000
_cell.length_c   1.000
_cell.angle_alpha   90.00
_cell.angle_beta   90.00
_cell.angle_gamma   90.00
#
_symmetry.space_group_name_H-M   'P 1'
#
loop_
_entity.id
_entity.type
_entity.pdbx_description
1 polymer ?
#
loop_
_entity_poly.entity_id
_entity_poly.type
_entity_poly.pdbx_seq_one_letter_code
_entity_poly.pdbx_strand_id
1 'polypeptide(L)'
;NLFREDDGDYSIYATGHGDLPEALRESGLLRRFLADRGGGYVWMTNLDNLGATVDPAMLGWMAENEAPLMVEVVDKVGTDRGGVPVRWNDKRIIAEEFRLPLSLDANAIRVFNTNTFLCDAARLENLIFDFTFVEVEKQVQGRKAVQFERLLGEITVGIEPVFMRVPREGVASRFLPVKDNDELARRRPEIEAIARAR
;
A
#
# COMPACT_ATOMS: atom_id res chain seq x y z
N ASN A 1 18.70 -16.49 16.37
CA ASN A 1 18.92 -15.53 17.46
C ASN A 1 18.39 -14.17 17.06
N LEU A 2 17.87 -13.40 18.02
CA LEU A 2 17.48 -12.01 17.77
C LEU A 2 18.71 -11.16 17.42
N PHE A 3 18.54 -10.27 16.43
CA PHE A 3 19.61 -9.37 16.00
C PHE A 3 19.88 -8.32 17.07
N ARG A 4 21.17 -8.13 17.40
CA ARG A 4 21.64 -7.08 18.30
C ARG A 4 22.47 -6.08 17.53
N GLU A 5 22.29 -4.81 17.86
CA GLU A 5 23.08 -3.70 17.37
C GLU A 5 24.47 -3.66 18.03
N ASP A 6 25.33 -2.77 17.57
CA ASP A 6 26.73 -2.70 18.06
C ASP A 6 26.81 -2.23 19.51
N ASP A 7 25.81 -1.52 20.03
CA ASP A 7 25.66 -1.14 21.43
C ASP A 7 25.15 -2.27 22.34
N GLY A 8 24.77 -3.42 21.75
CA GLY A 8 24.27 -4.59 22.43
C GLY A 8 22.75 -4.66 22.59
N ASP A 9 22.03 -3.61 22.23
CA ASP A 9 20.56 -3.58 22.27
C ASP A 9 19.95 -4.37 21.13
N TYR A 10 18.68 -4.78 21.29
CA TYR A 10 17.94 -5.41 20.21
C TYR A 10 17.56 -4.40 19.15
N SER A 11 17.81 -4.74 17.88
CA SER A 11 17.36 -3.92 16.76
C SER A 11 15.84 -3.96 16.66
N ILE A 12 15.21 -2.79 16.70
CA ILE A 12 13.77 -2.61 16.59
C ILE A 12 13.45 -2.15 15.17
N TYR A 13 12.45 -2.77 14.55
CA TYR A 13 11.99 -2.39 13.22
C TYR A 13 10.46 -2.43 13.14
N ALA A 14 9.91 -1.73 12.15
CA ALA A 14 8.49 -1.80 11.84
C ALA A 14 8.18 -3.10 11.08
N THR A 15 7.15 -3.82 11.52
CA THR A 15 6.72 -5.10 10.96
C THR A 15 5.97 -4.99 9.64
N GLY A 16 6.09 -3.84 8.96
CA GLY A 16 5.51 -3.57 7.65
C GLY A 16 4.15 -2.88 7.71
N HIS A 17 3.71 -2.38 6.57
CA HIS A 17 2.45 -1.63 6.46
C HIS A 17 1.18 -2.48 6.60
N GLY A 18 1.30 -3.80 6.58
CA GLY A 18 0.19 -4.72 6.87
C GLY A 18 -0.29 -4.68 8.33
N ASP A 19 0.46 -4.05 9.25
CA ASP A 19 0.04 -3.84 10.63
C ASP A 19 -0.98 -2.71 10.79
N LEU A 20 -1.12 -1.84 9.79
CA LEU A 20 -1.95 -0.64 9.88
C LEU A 20 -3.42 -0.93 10.22
N PRO A 21 -4.11 -1.90 9.60
CA PRO A 21 -5.50 -2.22 9.95
C PRO A 21 -5.67 -2.65 11.42
N GLU A 22 -4.77 -3.47 11.91
CA GLU A 22 -4.77 -3.94 13.30
C GLU A 22 -4.49 -2.79 14.27
N ALA A 23 -3.48 -1.97 14.00
CA ALA A 23 -3.14 -0.81 14.83
C ALA A 23 -4.28 0.21 14.90
N LEU A 24 -4.98 0.49 13.80
CA LEU A 24 -6.16 1.36 13.76
C LEU A 24 -7.30 0.80 14.62
N ARG A 25 -7.54 -0.50 14.56
CA ARG A 25 -8.57 -1.17 15.35
C ARG A 25 -8.22 -1.21 16.84
N GLU A 26 -7.00 -1.64 17.20
CA GLU A 26 -6.55 -1.77 18.59
C GLU A 26 -6.45 -0.42 19.31
N SER A 27 -6.02 0.63 18.61
CA SER A 27 -6.02 1.99 19.17
C SER A 27 -7.42 2.56 19.43
N GLY A 28 -8.47 1.93 18.91
CA GLY A 28 -9.85 2.41 18.97
C GLY A 28 -10.13 3.65 18.11
N LEU A 29 -9.15 4.13 17.34
CA LEU A 29 -9.31 5.31 16.48
C LEU A 29 -10.37 5.09 15.42
N LEU A 30 -10.39 3.92 14.81
CA LEU A 30 -11.34 3.58 13.75
C LEU A 30 -12.77 3.52 14.29
N ARG A 31 -12.96 2.90 15.46
CA ARG A 31 -14.26 2.85 16.15
C ARG A 31 -14.76 4.23 16.53
N ARG A 32 -13.88 5.09 17.06
CA ARG A 32 -14.22 6.47 17.38
C ARG A 32 -14.61 7.26 16.13
N PHE A 33 -13.85 7.13 15.05
CA PHE A 33 -14.17 7.76 13.78
C PHE A 33 -15.58 7.36 13.28
N LEU A 34 -15.90 6.07 13.31
CA LEU A 34 -17.22 5.57 12.92
C LEU A 34 -18.34 6.08 13.81
N ALA A 35 -18.12 6.13 15.13
CA ALA A 35 -19.10 6.67 16.08
C ALA A 35 -19.35 8.17 15.85
N ASP A 36 -18.30 8.95 15.62
CA ASP A 36 -18.40 10.40 15.44
C ASP A 36 -18.98 10.82 14.08
N ARG A 37 -18.75 9.99 13.03
CA ARG A 37 -19.10 10.33 11.64
C ARG A 37 -20.23 9.49 11.07
N GLY A 38 -20.58 8.37 11.69
CA GLY A 38 -21.60 7.45 11.20
C GLY A 38 -21.15 6.59 9.99
N GLY A 39 -19.92 6.75 9.52
CA GLY A 39 -19.35 6.07 8.37
C GLY A 39 -18.26 6.88 7.70
N GLY A 40 -17.68 6.35 6.64
CA GLY A 40 -16.66 7.02 5.85
C GLY A 40 -15.57 6.08 5.33
N TYR A 41 -14.50 6.66 4.81
CA TYR A 41 -13.41 5.93 4.18
C TYR A 41 -12.08 6.24 4.84
N VAL A 42 -11.19 5.25 4.87
CA VAL A 42 -9.80 5.38 5.30
C VAL A 42 -8.93 5.36 4.06
N TRP A 43 -8.15 6.43 3.88
CA TRP A 43 -7.15 6.51 2.81
C TRP A 43 -5.79 6.11 3.37
N MET A 44 -5.22 5.03 2.83
CA MET A 44 -3.93 4.48 3.25
C MET A 44 -2.95 4.59 2.09
N THR A 45 -1.79 5.17 2.33
CA THR A 45 -0.75 5.31 1.29
C THR A 45 0.64 5.36 1.90
N ASN A 46 1.65 5.06 1.09
CA ASN A 46 3.04 5.26 1.50
C ASN A 46 3.35 6.75 1.61
N LEU A 47 4.01 7.14 2.69
CA LEU A 47 4.40 8.53 2.95
C LEU A 47 5.33 9.10 1.87
N ASP A 48 6.14 8.26 1.27
CA ASP A 48 7.07 8.65 0.21
C ASP A 48 6.44 8.80 -1.18
N ASN A 49 5.20 8.38 -1.37
CA ASN A 49 4.49 8.60 -2.63
C ASN A 49 3.84 9.99 -2.67
N LEU A 50 4.59 11.00 -3.10
CA LEU A 50 4.11 12.40 -3.17
C LEU A 50 3.03 12.63 -4.24
N GLY A 51 2.78 11.65 -5.11
CA GLY A 51 1.66 11.65 -6.05
C GLY A 51 0.32 11.22 -5.44
N ALA A 52 0.32 10.55 -4.30
CA ALA A 52 -0.89 10.04 -3.65
C ALA A 52 -1.55 11.12 -2.77
N THR A 53 -2.54 11.79 -3.30
CA THR A 53 -3.33 12.79 -2.58
C THR A 53 -4.78 12.35 -2.47
N VAL A 54 -5.50 12.87 -1.49
CA VAL A 54 -6.95 12.66 -1.36
C VAL A 54 -7.64 13.23 -2.60
N ASP A 55 -8.48 12.42 -3.24
CA ASP A 55 -9.21 12.77 -4.45
C ASP A 55 -10.73 12.68 -4.20
N PRO A 56 -11.44 13.82 -4.19
CA PRO A 56 -12.88 13.82 -3.95
C PRO A 56 -13.69 13.04 -5.00
N ALA A 57 -13.22 12.96 -6.25
CA ALA A 57 -13.91 12.21 -7.28
C ALA A 57 -13.84 10.71 -7.02
N MET A 58 -12.68 10.22 -6.56
CA MET A 58 -12.54 8.82 -6.14
C MET A 58 -13.41 8.50 -4.92
N LEU A 59 -13.47 9.40 -3.94
CA LEU A 59 -14.36 9.24 -2.78
C LEU A 59 -15.83 9.20 -3.20
N GLY A 60 -16.25 10.12 -4.09
CA GLY A 60 -17.60 10.14 -4.63
C GLY A 60 -17.94 8.85 -5.36
N TRP A 61 -17.03 8.38 -6.22
CA TRP A 61 -17.23 7.13 -6.95
C TRP A 61 -17.37 5.91 -6.00
N MET A 62 -16.53 5.84 -4.96
CA MET A 62 -16.63 4.79 -3.95
C MET A 62 -17.99 4.79 -3.24
N ALA A 63 -18.47 5.98 -2.86
CA ALA A 63 -19.75 6.14 -2.18
C ALA A 63 -20.94 5.78 -3.10
N GLU A 64 -20.94 6.24 -4.34
CA GLU A 64 -21.99 5.96 -5.31
C GLU A 64 -22.11 4.48 -5.68
N ASN A 65 -20.97 3.77 -5.70
CA ASN A 65 -20.92 2.35 -6.07
C ASN A 65 -20.88 1.41 -4.86
N GLU A 66 -21.00 1.94 -3.64
CA GLU A 66 -20.89 1.18 -2.40
C GLU A 66 -19.67 0.25 -2.37
N ALA A 67 -18.58 0.69 -3.02
CA ALA A 67 -17.38 -0.11 -3.17
C ALA A 67 -16.63 -0.24 -1.82
N PRO A 68 -16.34 -1.47 -1.36
CA PRO A 68 -15.76 -1.66 -0.03
C PRO A 68 -14.26 -1.34 0.03
N LEU A 69 -13.55 -1.45 -1.09
CA LEU A 69 -12.12 -1.24 -1.19
C LEU A 69 -11.74 -0.84 -2.62
N MET A 70 -10.98 0.24 -2.75
CA MET A 70 -10.32 0.62 -4.00
C MET A 70 -8.81 0.51 -3.82
N VAL A 71 -8.13 -0.01 -4.84
CA VAL A 71 -6.67 -0.09 -4.88
C VAL A 71 -6.18 0.62 -6.13
N GLU A 72 -5.30 1.62 -5.95
CA GLU A 72 -4.68 2.29 -7.08
C GLU A 72 -3.58 1.43 -7.70
N VAL A 73 -3.66 1.28 -9.02
CA VAL A 73 -2.65 0.58 -9.82
C VAL A 73 -2.13 1.49 -10.92
N VAL A 74 -0.86 1.36 -11.25
CA VAL A 74 -0.20 2.08 -12.35
C VAL A 74 0.46 1.13 -13.31
N ASP A 75 0.75 1.62 -14.52
CA ASP A 75 1.49 0.86 -15.50
C ASP A 75 2.92 0.56 -15.02
N LYS A 76 3.37 -0.66 -15.24
CA LYS A 76 4.76 -1.03 -15.02
C LYS A 76 5.67 -0.36 -16.04
N VAL A 77 6.81 0.14 -15.57
CA VAL A 77 7.87 0.71 -16.39
C VAL A 77 9.20 0.06 -15.98
N GLY A 78 9.93 -0.42 -16.95
CA GLY A 78 11.25 -1.02 -16.71
C GLY A 78 11.20 -2.24 -15.78
N THR A 79 11.90 -2.14 -14.65
CA THR A 79 12.08 -3.22 -13.68
C THR A 79 11.15 -3.10 -12.45
N ASP A 80 10.05 -2.35 -12.57
CA ASP A 80 9.10 -2.22 -11.45
C ASP A 80 8.64 -3.58 -10.93
N ARG A 81 8.68 -3.70 -9.60
CA ARG A 81 8.28 -4.88 -8.85
C ARG A 81 7.30 -4.49 -7.76
N GLY A 82 6.42 -5.40 -7.40
CA GLY A 82 5.46 -5.20 -6.32
C GLY A 82 4.24 -6.08 -6.44
N GLY A 83 3.26 -5.82 -5.59
CA GLY A 83 1.99 -6.53 -5.64
C GLY A 83 1.25 -6.25 -6.95
N VAL A 84 0.72 -7.29 -7.56
CA VAL A 84 -0.01 -7.21 -8.84
C VAL A 84 -1.45 -7.69 -8.69
N PRO A 85 -2.40 -7.09 -9.43
CA PRO A 85 -3.77 -7.56 -9.43
C PRO A 85 -3.87 -8.92 -10.14
N VAL A 86 -4.46 -9.88 -9.45
CA VAL A 86 -4.73 -11.22 -9.99
C VAL A 86 -6.12 -11.70 -9.60
N ARG A 87 -6.62 -12.72 -10.31
CA ARG A 87 -7.81 -13.47 -9.90
C ARG A 87 -7.38 -14.79 -9.27
N TRP A 88 -7.81 -15.02 -8.03
CA TRP A 88 -7.54 -16.24 -7.28
C TRP A 88 -8.84 -16.75 -6.66
N ASN A 89 -9.24 -17.99 -6.99
CA ASN A 89 -10.50 -18.60 -6.52
C ASN A 89 -11.71 -17.66 -6.72
N ASP A 90 -11.84 -17.11 -7.92
CA ASP A 90 -12.87 -16.15 -8.34
C ASP A 90 -12.87 -14.79 -7.62
N LYS A 91 -11.93 -14.55 -6.72
CA LYS A 91 -11.72 -13.25 -6.06
C LYS A 91 -10.63 -12.45 -6.75
N ARG A 92 -10.81 -11.16 -6.78
CA ARG A 92 -9.75 -10.21 -7.18
C ARG A 92 -8.88 -9.91 -5.96
N ILE A 93 -7.58 -10.07 -6.08
CA ILE A 93 -6.63 -9.79 -5.00
C ILE A 93 -5.38 -9.09 -5.53
N ILE A 94 -4.63 -8.48 -4.62
CA ILE A 94 -3.23 -8.13 -4.84
C ILE A 94 -2.37 -9.30 -4.36
N ALA A 95 -1.56 -9.85 -5.26
CA ALA A 95 -0.55 -10.86 -4.93
C ALA A 95 0.84 -10.29 -5.21
N GLU A 96 1.76 -10.48 -4.27
CA GLU A 96 3.16 -10.12 -4.49
C GLU A 96 3.79 -11.02 -5.55
N GLU A 97 4.63 -10.46 -6.41
CA GLU A 97 5.22 -11.22 -7.54
C GLU A 97 5.95 -12.48 -7.09
N PHE A 98 6.63 -12.46 -5.95
CA PHE A 98 7.35 -13.62 -5.42
C PHE A 98 6.43 -14.75 -4.92
N ARG A 99 5.12 -14.49 -4.77
CA ARG A 99 4.09 -15.48 -4.41
C ARG A 99 3.36 -16.07 -5.61
N LEU A 100 3.61 -15.53 -6.80
CA LEU A 100 2.96 -16.01 -8.01
C LEU A 100 3.50 -17.41 -8.38
N PRO A 101 2.64 -18.32 -8.88
CA PRO A 101 3.10 -19.60 -9.41
C PRO A 101 4.13 -19.38 -10.53
N LEU A 102 5.15 -20.22 -10.59
CA LEU A 102 6.18 -20.17 -11.65
C LEU A 102 5.61 -20.32 -13.07
N SER A 103 4.41 -20.90 -13.20
CA SER A 103 3.69 -21.03 -14.46
C SER A 103 3.05 -19.72 -14.95
N LEU A 104 2.98 -18.70 -14.09
CA LEU A 104 2.40 -17.41 -14.43
C LEU A 104 3.51 -16.45 -14.82
N ASP A 105 3.45 -15.93 -16.06
CA ASP A 105 4.38 -14.89 -16.50
C ASP A 105 4.00 -13.55 -15.87
N ALA A 106 4.73 -13.16 -14.83
CA ALA A 106 4.53 -11.86 -14.15
C ALA A 106 4.72 -10.66 -15.10
N ASN A 107 5.47 -10.82 -16.20
CA ASN A 107 5.67 -9.76 -17.20
C ASN A 107 4.42 -9.56 -18.09
N ALA A 108 3.52 -10.53 -18.15
CA ALA A 108 2.25 -10.37 -18.82
C ALA A 108 1.31 -9.42 -18.07
N ILE A 109 1.51 -9.22 -16.75
CA ILE A 109 0.75 -8.31 -15.92
C ILE A 109 1.37 -6.92 -16.05
N ARG A 110 0.66 -6.01 -16.69
CA ARG A 110 1.18 -4.69 -17.08
C ARG A 110 1.01 -3.59 -16.05
N VAL A 111 0.36 -3.88 -14.93
CA VAL A 111 0.12 -2.93 -13.85
C VAL A 111 0.59 -3.51 -12.52
N PHE A 112 0.89 -2.63 -11.56
CA PHE A 112 1.18 -3.03 -10.19
C PHE A 112 0.55 -2.08 -9.18
N ASN A 113 0.41 -2.52 -7.95
CA ASN A 113 -0.14 -1.78 -6.83
C ASN A 113 0.81 -0.65 -6.41
N THR A 114 0.28 0.56 -6.32
CA THR A 114 1.02 1.73 -5.81
C THR A 114 1.12 1.77 -4.29
N ASN A 115 0.53 0.79 -3.61
CA ASN A 115 0.33 0.77 -2.18
C ASN A 115 -0.55 1.92 -1.66
N THR A 116 -1.50 2.35 -2.51
CA THR A 116 -2.55 3.31 -2.16
C THR A 116 -3.89 2.61 -2.17
N PHE A 117 -4.57 2.66 -1.02
CA PHE A 117 -5.84 1.99 -0.76
C PHE A 117 -6.85 2.99 -0.22
N LEU A 118 -8.08 2.91 -0.68
CA LEU A 118 -9.23 3.61 -0.12
C LEU A 118 -10.23 2.58 0.34
N CYS A 119 -10.42 2.43 1.65
CA CYS A 119 -11.23 1.38 2.24
C CYS A 119 -12.40 1.96 3.02
N ASP A 120 -13.59 1.37 2.88
CA ASP A 120 -14.72 1.62 3.76
C ASP A 120 -14.32 1.33 5.21
N ALA A 121 -14.53 2.32 6.09
CA ALA A 121 -14.06 2.27 7.47
C ALA A 121 -14.75 1.16 8.29
N ALA A 122 -16.03 0.89 8.01
CA ALA A 122 -16.75 -0.18 8.69
C ALA A 122 -16.28 -1.57 8.24
N ARG A 123 -15.95 -1.71 6.95
CA ARG A 123 -15.33 -2.94 6.44
C ARG A 123 -13.96 -3.19 7.04
N LEU A 124 -13.18 -2.13 7.21
CA LEU A 124 -11.84 -2.22 7.80
C LEU A 124 -11.92 -2.55 9.31
N GLU A 125 -12.84 -1.95 10.07
CA GLU A 125 -13.06 -2.26 11.49
C GLU A 125 -13.48 -3.72 11.71
N ASN A 126 -14.30 -4.26 10.80
CA ASN A 126 -14.82 -5.62 10.89
C ASN A 126 -13.94 -6.66 10.16
N LEU A 127 -12.79 -6.25 9.64
CA LEU A 127 -11.90 -7.17 8.95
C LEU A 127 -11.28 -8.17 9.94
N ILE A 128 -11.65 -9.44 9.77
CA ILE A 128 -11.02 -10.57 10.47
C ILE A 128 -10.13 -11.26 9.45
N PHE A 129 -8.83 -11.02 9.55
CA PHE A 129 -7.86 -11.56 8.62
C PHE A 129 -6.49 -11.70 9.28
N ASP A 130 -5.89 -12.87 9.17
CA ASP A 130 -4.55 -13.13 9.65
C ASP A 130 -3.54 -12.86 8.52
N PHE A 131 -2.83 -11.74 8.63
CA PHE A 131 -1.76 -11.40 7.70
C PHE A 131 -0.61 -12.40 7.81
N THR A 132 -0.07 -12.79 6.66
CA THR A 132 1.10 -13.67 6.62
C THR A 132 2.38 -12.86 6.73
N PHE A 133 3.39 -13.43 7.41
CA PHE A 133 4.71 -12.82 7.45
C PHE A 133 5.52 -13.15 6.20
N VAL A 134 6.25 -12.17 5.72
CA VAL A 134 7.22 -12.29 4.64
C VAL A 134 8.60 -12.05 5.22
N GLU A 135 9.52 -12.96 4.93
CA GLU A 135 10.93 -12.77 5.28
C GLU A 135 11.59 -11.78 4.33
N VAL A 136 12.18 -10.74 4.88
CA VAL A 136 12.89 -9.70 4.11
C VAL A 136 14.32 -9.59 4.63
N GLU A 137 15.29 -9.81 3.75
CA GLU A 137 16.70 -9.61 4.09
C GLU A 137 17.05 -8.12 4.07
N LYS A 138 17.69 -7.66 5.12
CA LYS A 138 18.16 -6.28 5.28
C LYS A 138 19.65 -6.27 5.65
N GLN A 139 20.29 -5.14 5.37
CA GLN A 139 21.62 -4.84 5.91
C GLN A 139 21.46 -3.86 7.08
N VAL A 140 21.86 -4.29 8.27
CA VAL A 140 21.83 -3.48 9.49
C VAL A 140 23.25 -3.40 10.03
N GLN A 141 23.82 -2.20 10.08
CA GLN A 141 25.21 -1.97 10.51
C GLN A 141 26.22 -2.90 9.79
N GLY A 142 26.04 -3.06 8.47
CA GLY A 142 26.93 -3.91 7.64
C GLY A 142 26.76 -5.41 7.82
N ARG A 143 25.82 -5.87 8.64
CA ARG A 143 25.52 -7.28 8.89
C ARG A 143 24.16 -7.66 8.27
N LYS A 144 24.05 -8.89 7.79
CA LYS A 144 22.81 -9.44 7.29
C LYS A 144 21.83 -9.68 8.44
N ALA A 145 20.63 -9.15 8.33
CA ALA A 145 19.50 -9.39 9.22
C ALA A 145 18.29 -9.89 8.43
N VAL A 146 17.41 -10.62 9.07
CA VAL A 146 16.12 -11.04 8.52
C VAL A 146 15.03 -10.35 9.33
N GLN A 147 14.14 -9.66 8.64
CA GLN A 147 12.95 -9.03 9.20
C GLN A 147 11.71 -9.81 8.72
N PHE A 148 10.66 -9.79 9.53
CA PHE A 148 9.37 -10.36 9.16
C PHE A 148 8.39 -9.20 8.95
N GLU A 149 7.90 -9.04 7.73
CA GLU A 149 7.00 -7.95 7.37
C GLU A 149 5.62 -8.48 6.99
N ARG A 150 4.57 -7.74 7.33
CA ARG A 150 3.19 -7.94 6.84
C ARG A 150 2.90 -6.91 5.75
N LEU A 151 2.18 -7.32 4.71
CA LEU A 151 1.96 -6.48 3.53
C LEU A 151 0.49 -6.09 3.41
N LEU A 152 0.22 -4.78 3.29
CA LEU A 152 -1.15 -4.25 3.26
C LEU A 152 -1.98 -4.79 2.08
N GLY A 153 -1.34 -5.16 0.97
CA GLY A 153 -2.03 -5.76 -0.18
C GLY A 153 -2.87 -7.00 0.18
N GLU A 154 -2.52 -7.70 1.27
CA GLU A 154 -3.26 -8.88 1.72
C GLU A 154 -4.68 -8.57 2.21
N ILE A 155 -5.03 -7.32 2.55
CA ILE A 155 -6.42 -6.95 2.90
C ILE A 155 -7.40 -7.29 1.78
N THR A 156 -6.92 -7.35 0.52
CA THR A 156 -7.72 -7.72 -0.65
C THR A 156 -8.22 -9.16 -0.63
N VAL A 157 -7.65 -10.01 0.19
CA VAL A 157 -8.15 -11.38 0.41
C VAL A 157 -9.42 -11.37 1.27
N GLY A 158 -9.48 -10.47 2.25
CA GLY A 158 -10.64 -10.31 3.15
C GLY A 158 -11.69 -9.33 2.66
N ILE A 159 -11.29 -8.32 1.89
CA ILE A 159 -12.19 -7.29 1.32
C ILE A 159 -11.92 -7.23 -0.19
N GLU A 160 -12.88 -7.64 -1.00
CA GLU A 160 -12.70 -7.67 -2.46
C GLU A 160 -12.53 -6.26 -3.03
N PRO A 161 -11.43 -5.98 -3.76
CA PRO A 161 -11.15 -4.65 -4.27
C PRO A 161 -11.79 -4.36 -5.63
N VAL A 162 -11.95 -3.07 -5.91
CA VAL A 162 -11.93 -2.54 -7.27
C VAL A 162 -10.53 -2.00 -7.55
N PHE A 163 -10.01 -2.23 -8.75
CA PHE A 163 -8.72 -1.69 -9.18
C PHE A 163 -8.92 -0.43 -10.00
N MET A 164 -8.35 0.67 -9.54
CA MET A 164 -8.36 1.94 -10.23
C MET A 164 -7.00 2.17 -10.89
N ARG A 165 -6.96 2.11 -12.22
CA ARG A 165 -5.75 2.47 -12.96
C ARG A 165 -5.61 3.98 -12.99
N VAL A 166 -4.54 4.48 -12.41
CA VAL A 166 -4.30 5.92 -12.27
C VAL A 166 -3.14 6.39 -13.14
N PRO A 167 -3.10 7.68 -13.52
CA PRO A 167 -1.98 8.24 -14.26
C PRO A 167 -0.67 8.11 -13.50
N ARG A 168 0.38 7.71 -14.20
CA ARG A 168 1.73 7.58 -13.67
C ARG A 168 2.61 8.79 -13.96
N GLU A 169 2.29 9.55 -15.00
CA GLU A 169 3.11 10.63 -15.51
C GLU A 169 2.31 11.93 -15.64
N GLY A 170 3.04 13.04 -15.77
CA GLY A 170 2.47 14.38 -15.93
C GLY A 170 1.85 14.94 -14.66
N VAL A 171 1.13 16.04 -14.79
CA VAL A 171 0.54 16.77 -13.64
C VAL A 171 -0.58 16.00 -12.93
N ALA A 172 -1.16 15.02 -13.58
CA ALA A 172 -2.17 14.14 -13.02
C ALA A 172 -1.57 12.88 -12.36
N SER A 173 -0.24 12.75 -12.33
CA SER A 173 0.44 11.56 -11.75
C SER A 173 0.03 11.33 -10.31
N ARG A 174 -0.34 10.09 -10.01
CA ARG A 174 -0.65 9.66 -8.64
C ARG A 174 0.41 8.72 -8.06
N PHE A 175 1.49 8.48 -8.82
CA PHE A 175 2.61 7.66 -8.38
C PHE A 175 3.94 8.39 -8.58
N LEU A 176 4.41 9.02 -7.53
CA LEU A 176 5.66 9.78 -7.48
C LEU A 176 6.44 9.45 -6.19
N PRO A 177 6.98 8.23 -6.05
CA PRO A 177 7.77 7.88 -4.88
C PRO A 177 9.08 8.67 -4.85
N VAL A 178 9.46 9.14 -3.66
CA VAL A 178 10.69 9.88 -3.40
C VAL A 178 11.40 9.21 -2.21
N LYS A 179 12.54 8.58 -2.46
CA LYS A 179 13.22 7.72 -1.49
C LYS A 179 14.31 8.44 -0.66
N ASP A 180 14.87 9.51 -1.21
CA ASP A 180 15.96 10.27 -0.58
C ASP A 180 15.94 11.75 -0.97
N ASN A 181 16.87 12.52 -0.36
CA ASN A 181 16.97 13.96 -0.59
C ASN A 181 17.46 14.32 -2.00
N ASP A 182 18.27 13.50 -2.62
CA ASP A 182 18.77 13.74 -3.98
C ASP A 182 17.62 13.52 -4.98
N GLU A 183 16.82 12.49 -4.76
CA GLU A 183 15.61 12.26 -5.55
C GLU A 183 14.58 13.38 -5.35
N LEU A 184 14.39 13.86 -4.13
CA LEU A 184 13.52 15.01 -3.83
C LEU A 184 13.97 16.25 -4.58
N ALA A 185 15.27 16.57 -4.56
CA ALA A 185 15.82 17.70 -5.27
C ALA A 185 15.64 17.60 -6.79
N ARG A 186 15.91 16.42 -7.34
CA ARG A 186 15.77 16.13 -8.78
C ARG A 186 14.33 16.22 -9.25
N ARG A 187 13.36 15.71 -8.45
CA ARG A 187 11.93 15.67 -8.80
C ARG A 187 11.14 16.90 -8.39
N ARG A 188 11.78 17.89 -7.75
CA ARG A 188 11.11 19.10 -7.27
C ARG A 188 10.23 19.76 -8.34
N PRO A 189 10.67 19.98 -9.61
CA PRO A 189 9.82 20.61 -10.63
C PRO A 189 8.54 19.82 -10.92
N GLU A 190 8.62 18.49 -10.93
CA GLU A 190 7.49 17.58 -11.13
C GLU A 190 6.50 17.64 -9.94
N ILE A 191 7.04 17.60 -8.72
CA ILE A 191 6.26 17.71 -7.47
C ILE A 191 5.50 19.03 -7.44
N GLU A 192 6.18 20.14 -7.74
CA GLU A 192 5.56 21.49 -7.78
C GLU A 192 4.50 21.59 -8.88
N ALA A 193 4.71 20.99 -10.05
CA ALA A 193 3.74 20.98 -11.13
C ALA A 193 2.46 20.23 -10.74
N ILE A 194 2.60 19.07 -10.10
CA ILE A 194 1.48 18.28 -9.56
C ILE A 194 0.73 19.07 -8.48
N ALA A 195 1.46 19.68 -7.53
CA ALA A 195 0.86 20.44 -6.43
C ALA A 195 0.06 21.69 -6.93
N ARG A 196 0.48 22.32 -8.04
CA ARG A 196 -0.25 23.46 -8.61
C ARG A 196 -1.47 23.06 -9.43
N ALA A 197 -1.52 21.82 -9.92
CA ALA A 197 -2.61 21.30 -10.74
C ALA A 197 -3.80 20.76 -9.92
N ARG A 198 -3.63 20.64 -8.61
CA ARG A 198 -4.62 20.11 -7.64
C ARG A 198 -5.07 21.20 -6.68
#